data_a4392816c8597e5af2af2abc36b4c4f3
#
_entry.id   a4392816c8597e5af2af2abc36b4c4f3
#
_cell.length_a   1.000
_cell.length_b   1.000
_cell.length_c   1.000
_cell.angle_alpha   90.00
_cell.angle_beta   90.00
_cell.angle_gamma   90.00
#
_symmetry.space_group_name_H-M   'P 1'
#
loop_
_entity.id
_entity.type
_entity.pdbx_description
1 polymer ?
#
loop_
_entity_poly.entity_id
_entity_poly.type
_entity_poly.pdbx_seq_one_letter_code
_entity_poly.pdbx_strand_id
1 'polypeptide(L)'
;MLDIKLFRENPELIMDSEKKRFRSTENAEKVIEYDTLWREGERRLNTLRAEKNKLSKSYKQAKKDGNIDEVIAKSKEVAQEIKDLSAKNAEYLELRDDYRYKVGNVIDEDVPISDTEDDNVIVRKVGDLPEFDFEALNHVDLIEKIDGADLETAASIAGARFYYLKRDILHLNLALIQFALSELEAEGYIPMQTPFFVKSEVAAETSELGEFEETLYKVENEDLYLIATAEQTLAALHRDEIINPEDLPLRYCALSTCFRKEAGSHGKDTLGIFRVHQFEKIEQFIFSSPEESKNEHNRLLEVTESIYKKLGLPYQIVAIVSSALNDNAAIKYDLEAWFPGSQTYRELVSCTNCGDYQARKTKTRVGRAGSGDAQILHTLNSTAIATERTMCCILENYQQADGSVRVPEVLVPFMGGKTVIEAKE
;
A
#
# COMPACT_ATOMS: atom_id res chain seq x y z
N MET A 1 -7.23 0.75 8.64
CA MET A 1 -8.66 1.00 8.97
C MET A 1 -8.81 2.15 9.95
N LEU A 2 -9.91 2.89 9.91
CA LEU A 2 -10.14 4.04 10.80
C LEU A 2 -10.39 3.64 12.27
N ASP A 3 -10.10 4.54 13.22
CA ASP A 3 -10.43 4.34 14.64
C ASP A 3 -11.95 4.29 14.84
N ILE A 4 -12.45 3.32 15.60
CA ILE A 4 -13.88 3.25 15.95
C ILE A 4 -14.35 4.47 16.75
N LYS A 5 -13.44 5.13 17.47
CA LYS A 5 -13.76 6.38 18.16
C LYS A 5 -14.17 7.49 17.19
N LEU A 6 -13.54 7.55 16.02
CA LEU A 6 -13.86 8.53 14.99
C LEU A 6 -15.32 8.39 14.51
N PHE A 7 -15.81 7.14 14.34
CA PHE A 7 -17.21 6.86 13.99
C PHE A 7 -18.20 7.30 15.08
N ARG A 8 -17.76 7.35 16.35
CA ARG A 8 -18.59 7.76 17.49
C ARG A 8 -18.59 9.25 17.76
N GLU A 9 -17.43 9.90 17.57
CA GLU A 9 -17.16 11.27 18.00
C GLU A 9 -17.28 12.26 16.84
N ASN A 10 -16.90 11.86 15.63
CA ASN A 10 -16.94 12.70 14.43
C ASN A 10 -17.31 11.89 13.17
N PRO A 11 -18.50 11.27 13.11
CA PRO A 11 -18.93 10.48 11.95
C PRO A 11 -19.04 11.31 10.68
N GLU A 12 -19.33 12.60 10.79
CA GLU A 12 -19.48 13.51 9.63
C GLU A 12 -18.18 13.65 8.85
N LEU A 13 -17.02 13.64 9.51
CA LEU A 13 -15.71 13.67 8.86
C LEU A 13 -15.52 12.46 7.94
N ILE A 14 -15.92 11.27 8.40
CA ILE A 14 -15.83 10.03 7.63
C ILE A 14 -16.78 10.08 6.43
N MET A 15 -18.03 10.49 6.67
CA MET A 15 -19.04 10.61 5.60
C MET A 15 -18.63 11.63 4.53
N ASP A 16 -18.05 12.76 4.95
CA ASP A 16 -17.52 13.76 4.03
C ASP A 16 -16.35 13.23 3.22
N SER A 17 -15.43 12.52 3.85
CA SER A 17 -14.29 11.86 3.19
C SER A 17 -14.73 10.84 2.14
N GLU A 18 -15.69 9.95 2.46
CA GLU A 18 -16.24 8.99 1.49
C GLU A 18 -16.92 9.71 0.30
N LYS A 19 -17.69 10.77 0.56
CA LYS A 19 -18.31 11.58 -0.50
C LYS A 19 -17.26 12.26 -1.39
N LYS A 20 -16.20 12.81 -0.80
CA LYS A 20 -15.09 13.41 -1.53
C LYS A 20 -14.33 12.38 -2.37
N ARG A 21 -14.32 11.10 -1.95
CA ARG A 21 -13.83 9.96 -2.75
C ARG A 21 -14.82 9.49 -3.82
N PHE A 22 -15.98 10.13 -3.96
CA PHE A 22 -17.08 9.74 -4.85
C PHE A 22 -17.60 8.33 -4.56
N ARG A 23 -17.60 7.92 -3.27
CA ARG A 23 -18.06 6.62 -2.80
C ARG A 23 -19.34 6.73 -2.01
N SER A 24 -20.04 5.58 -1.85
CA SER A 24 -21.20 5.47 -0.98
C SER A 24 -20.80 5.56 0.49
N THR A 25 -21.60 6.24 1.29
CA THR A 25 -21.45 6.31 2.76
C THR A 25 -22.00 5.09 3.48
N GLU A 26 -22.62 4.15 2.76
CA GLU A 26 -23.32 2.99 3.33
C GLU A 26 -22.46 2.16 4.28
N ASN A 27 -21.20 1.89 3.91
CA ASN A 27 -20.29 1.13 4.78
C ASN A 27 -20.07 1.86 6.13
N ALA A 28 -19.86 3.15 6.10
CA ALA A 28 -19.65 3.96 7.31
C ALA A 28 -20.93 4.02 8.17
N GLU A 29 -22.10 4.15 7.56
CA GLU A 29 -23.41 4.09 8.22
C GLU A 29 -23.62 2.74 8.90
N LYS A 30 -23.28 1.64 8.23
CA LYS A 30 -23.35 0.29 8.79
C LYS A 30 -22.39 0.09 9.98
N VAL A 31 -21.19 0.66 9.95
CA VAL A 31 -20.30 0.65 11.11
C VAL A 31 -20.97 1.31 12.33
N ILE A 32 -21.59 2.46 12.15
CA ILE A 32 -22.26 3.20 13.23
C ILE A 32 -23.45 2.41 13.75
N GLU A 33 -24.27 1.81 12.87
CA GLU A 33 -25.40 0.97 13.22
C GLU A 33 -24.96 -0.20 14.10
N TYR A 34 -24.00 -1.00 13.62
CA TYR A 34 -23.57 -2.21 14.33
C TYR A 34 -22.74 -1.90 15.59
N ASP A 35 -21.99 -0.78 15.64
CA ASP A 35 -21.34 -0.34 16.86
C ASP A 35 -22.37 0.05 17.94
N THR A 36 -23.46 0.68 17.55
CA THR A 36 -24.55 1.04 18.45
C THR A 36 -25.22 -0.19 19.02
N LEU A 37 -25.61 -1.14 18.15
CA LEU A 37 -26.20 -2.41 18.56
C LEU A 37 -25.28 -3.21 19.48
N TRP A 38 -24.00 -3.30 19.14
CA TRP A 38 -23.01 -3.98 19.95
C TRP A 38 -22.85 -3.35 21.35
N ARG A 39 -22.80 -2.03 21.43
CA ARG A 39 -22.68 -1.30 22.72
C ARG A 39 -23.92 -1.48 23.59
N GLU A 40 -25.10 -1.45 23.00
CA GLU A 40 -26.36 -1.73 23.70
C GLU A 40 -26.40 -3.15 24.22
N GLY A 41 -25.97 -4.11 23.40
CA GLY A 41 -25.81 -5.52 23.79
C GLY A 41 -24.85 -5.70 24.98
N GLU A 42 -23.68 -5.06 24.95
CA GLU A 42 -22.73 -5.10 26.08
C GLU A 42 -23.33 -4.52 27.37
N ARG A 43 -24.07 -3.41 27.30
CA ARG A 43 -24.76 -2.84 28.48
C ARG A 43 -25.78 -3.86 29.04
N ARG A 44 -26.58 -4.48 28.17
CA ARG A 44 -27.56 -5.49 28.59
C ARG A 44 -26.89 -6.72 29.18
N LEU A 45 -25.84 -7.23 28.55
CA LEU A 45 -25.05 -8.37 29.06
C LEU A 45 -24.49 -8.09 30.45
N ASN A 46 -23.96 -6.89 30.69
CA ASN A 46 -23.45 -6.50 32.01
C ASN A 46 -24.54 -6.48 33.07
N THR A 47 -25.75 -6.01 32.72
CA THR A 47 -26.93 -6.02 33.60
C THR A 47 -27.33 -7.46 33.93
N LEU A 48 -27.42 -8.34 32.93
CA LEU A 48 -27.80 -9.75 33.10
C LEU A 48 -26.75 -10.51 33.92
N ARG A 49 -25.47 -10.26 33.71
CA ARG A 49 -24.37 -10.84 34.50
C ARG A 49 -24.47 -10.41 35.98
N ALA A 50 -24.81 -9.15 36.25
CA ALA A 50 -25.05 -8.64 37.60
C ALA A 50 -26.29 -9.31 38.25
N GLU A 51 -27.40 -9.48 37.49
CA GLU A 51 -28.60 -10.17 37.94
C GLU A 51 -28.31 -11.65 38.27
N LYS A 52 -27.60 -12.37 37.40
CA LYS A 52 -27.17 -13.73 37.60
C LYS A 52 -26.37 -13.88 38.89
N ASN A 53 -25.43 -12.96 39.16
CA ASN A 53 -24.63 -12.92 40.34
C ASN A 53 -25.49 -12.69 41.61
N LYS A 54 -26.52 -11.81 41.55
CA LYS A 54 -27.47 -11.61 42.65
C LYS A 54 -28.28 -12.87 42.94
N LEU A 55 -28.84 -13.50 41.89
CA LEU A 55 -29.57 -14.79 42.02
C LEU A 55 -28.71 -15.86 42.66
N SER A 56 -27.45 -16.00 42.23
CA SER A 56 -26.49 -16.96 42.80
C SER A 56 -26.25 -16.73 44.31
N LYS A 57 -26.19 -15.47 44.75
CA LYS A 57 -26.03 -15.12 46.16
C LYS A 57 -27.31 -15.41 46.99
N SER A 58 -28.51 -15.28 46.40
CA SER A 58 -29.79 -15.51 47.08
C SER A 58 -30.16 -16.99 47.26
N TYR A 59 -29.45 -17.94 46.64
CA TYR A 59 -29.76 -19.39 46.73
C TYR A 59 -29.87 -19.91 48.16
N LYS A 60 -28.95 -19.51 49.04
CA LYS A 60 -28.96 -19.97 50.44
C LYS A 60 -30.19 -19.47 51.18
N GLN A 61 -30.59 -18.23 50.93
CA GLN A 61 -31.78 -17.65 51.57
C GLN A 61 -33.06 -18.24 50.96
N ALA A 62 -33.16 -18.36 49.65
CA ALA A 62 -34.30 -18.95 48.96
C ALA A 62 -34.58 -20.39 49.37
N LYS A 63 -33.53 -21.18 49.75
CA LYS A 63 -33.70 -22.51 50.29
C LYS A 63 -34.34 -22.49 51.69
N LYS A 64 -34.08 -21.44 52.48
CA LYS A 64 -34.69 -21.29 53.81
C LYS A 64 -36.14 -20.82 53.71
N ASP A 65 -36.41 -19.95 52.72
CA ASP A 65 -37.70 -19.29 52.50
C ASP A 65 -38.68 -20.18 51.68
N GLY A 66 -38.21 -21.31 51.17
CA GLY A 66 -39.04 -22.28 50.39
C GLY A 66 -39.33 -21.92 48.95
N ASN A 67 -38.66 -20.87 48.36
CA ASN A 67 -38.84 -20.43 46.99
C ASN A 67 -37.65 -20.68 46.07
N ILE A 68 -36.88 -21.74 46.39
CA ILE A 68 -35.64 -22.08 45.64
C ILE A 68 -35.92 -22.40 44.16
N ASP A 69 -37.06 -23.03 43.84
CA ASP A 69 -37.40 -23.42 42.47
C ASP A 69 -37.63 -22.21 41.57
N GLU A 70 -38.21 -21.14 42.09
CA GLU A 70 -38.36 -19.86 41.38
C GLU A 70 -37.01 -19.23 41.05
N VAL A 71 -36.09 -19.25 42.03
CA VAL A 71 -34.76 -18.70 41.83
C VAL A 71 -33.94 -19.54 40.82
N ILE A 72 -34.13 -20.84 40.83
CA ILE A 72 -33.50 -21.75 39.84
C ILE A 72 -34.09 -21.48 38.45
N ALA A 73 -35.42 -21.38 38.30
CA ALA A 73 -36.09 -21.07 37.02
C ALA A 73 -35.58 -19.73 36.47
N LYS A 74 -35.57 -18.66 37.25
CA LYS A 74 -35.09 -17.35 36.86
C LYS A 74 -33.61 -17.33 36.50
N SER A 75 -32.78 -18.07 37.25
CA SER A 75 -31.35 -18.19 36.94
C SER A 75 -31.09 -18.90 35.60
N LYS A 76 -31.92 -19.91 35.27
CA LYS A 76 -31.82 -20.57 33.95
C LYS A 76 -32.24 -19.64 32.82
N GLU A 77 -33.34 -18.88 32.99
CA GLU A 77 -33.84 -17.89 32.02
C GLU A 77 -32.75 -16.85 31.74
N VAL A 78 -32.18 -16.23 32.81
CA VAL A 78 -31.10 -15.23 32.69
C VAL A 78 -29.85 -15.84 32.02
N ALA A 79 -29.51 -17.09 32.34
CA ALA A 79 -28.36 -17.75 31.73
C ALA A 79 -28.58 -17.99 30.22
N GLN A 80 -29.81 -18.37 29.83
CA GLN A 80 -30.14 -18.54 28.41
C GLN A 80 -30.11 -17.20 27.66
N GLU A 81 -30.69 -16.13 28.25
CA GLU A 81 -30.66 -14.78 27.66
C GLU A 81 -29.22 -14.29 27.47
N ILE A 82 -28.33 -14.52 28.47
CA ILE A 82 -26.90 -14.20 28.33
C ILE A 82 -26.27 -14.94 27.15
N LYS A 83 -26.57 -16.23 27.00
CA LYS A 83 -26.01 -17.03 25.92
C LYS A 83 -26.44 -16.51 24.54
N ASP A 84 -27.75 -16.29 24.38
CA ASP A 84 -28.33 -15.87 23.10
C ASP A 84 -27.87 -14.45 22.72
N LEU A 85 -27.87 -13.52 23.70
CA LEU A 85 -27.40 -12.17 23.48
C LEU A 85 -25.88 -12.10 23.23
N SER A 86 -25.08 -12.94 23.90
CA SER A 86 -23.64 -13.00 23.66
C SER A 86 -23.30 -13.45 22.24
N ALA A 87 -24.05 -14.45 21.70
CA ALA A 87 -23.86 -14.88 20.33
C ALA A 87 -24.22 -13.78 19.32
N LYS A 88 -25.37 -13.12 19.53
CA LYS A 88 -25.81 -12.01 18.69
C LYS A 88 -24.87 -10.80 18.77
N ASN A 89 -24.35 -10.52 19.94
CA ASN A 89 -23.43 -9.41 20.13
C ASN A 89 -22.05 -9.68 19.49
N ALA A 90 -21.61 -10.94 19.42
CA ALA A 90 -20.42 -11.33 18.68
C ALA A 90 -20.62 -11.14 17.16
N GLU A 91 -21.80 -11.49 16.63
CA GLU A 91 -22.18 -11.22 15.23
C GLU A 91 -22.18 -9.73 14.91
N TYR A 92 -22.73 -8.88 15.78
CA TYR A 92 -22.68 -7.44 15.59
C TYR A 92 -21.25 -6.87 15.57
N LEU A 93 -20.37 -7.43 16.41
CA LEU A 93 -18.96 -7.04 16.42
C LEU A 93 -18.26 -7.40 15.12
N GLU A 94 -18.49 -8.60 14.61
CA GLU A 94 -17.93 -9.09 13.35
C GLU A 94 -18.43 -8.23 12.17
N LEU A 95 -19.75 -8.03 12.03
CA LEU A 95 -20.33 -7.19 10.98
C LEU A 95 -19.80 -5.75 11.05
N ARG A 96 -19.69 -5.17 12.25
CA ARG A 96 -19.12 -3.83 12.44
C ARG A 96 -17.71 -3.76 11.86
N ASP A 97 -16.85 -4.73 12.20
CA ASP A 97 -15.46 -4.72 11.78
C ASP A 97 -15.31 -5.02 10.29
N ASP A 98 -16.14 -5.90 9.71
CA ASP A 98 -16.21 -6.15 8.26
C ASP A 98 -16.55 -4.88 7.47
N TYR A 99 -17.57 -4.13 7.91
CA TYR A 99 -17.91 -2.87 7.26
C TYR A 99 -16.85 -1.81 7.48
N ARG A 100 -16.24 -1.77 8.67
CA ARG A 100 -15.16 -0.84 9.01
C ARG A 100 -13.91 -1.05 8.14
N TYR A 101 -13.62 -2.29 7.76
CA TYR A 101 -12.55 -2.59 6.80
C TYR A 101 -12.81 -2.01 5.40
N LYS A 102 -14.06 -1.83 5.00
CA LYS A 102 -14.47 -1.31 3.68
C LYS A 102 -14.55 0.21 3.61
N VAL A 103 -14.30 0.91 4.72
CA VAL A 103 -14.27 2.38 4.75
C VAL A 103 -12.84 2.84 4.48
N GLY A 104 -12.68 3.75 3.51
CA GLY A 104 -11.39 4.33 3.15
C GLY A 104 -10.80 5.22 4.26
N ASN A 105 -9.53 5.55 4.12
CA ASN A 105 -8.87 6.51 5.01
C ASN A 105 -9.48 7.91 4.85
N VAL A 106 -9.44 8.70 5.91
CA VAL A 106 -9.82 10.13 5.82
C VAL A 106 -8.79 10.82 4.93
N ILE A 107 -9.30 11.56 3.94
CA ILE A 107 -8.44 12.31 3.02
C ILE A 107 -7.94 13.58 3.68
N ASP A 108 -6.70 13.93 3.36
CA ASP A 108 -6.06 15.19 3.79
C ASP A 108 -6.72 16.39 3.10
N GLU A 109 -6.64 17.56 3.75
CA GLU A 109 -7.22 18.81 3.23
C GLU A 109 -6.53 19.31 1.94
N ASP A 110 -5.27 18.93 1.74
CA ASP A 110 -4.47 19.30 0.57
C ASP A 110 -4.79 18.44 -0.69
N VAL A 111 -5.67 17.44 -0.59
CA VAL A 111 -6.05 16.55 -1.70
C VAL A 111 -7.00 17.26 -2.67
N PRO A 112 -6.67 17.34 -3.97
CA PRO A 112 -7.60 17.88 -4.97
C PRO A 112 -8.84 16.98 -5.12
N ILE A 113 -10.02 17.60 -5.21
CA ILE A 113 -11.29 16.88 -5.26
C ILE A 113 -11.79 16.80 -6.70
N SER A 114 -11.82 15.60 -7.24
CA SER A 114 -12.40 15.30 -8.57
C SER A 114 -12.77 13.82 -8.67
N ASP A 115 -13.70 13.51 -9.58
CA ASP A 115 -14.15 12.14 -9.91
C ASP A 115 -13.41 11.51 -11.10
N THR A 116 -12.45 12.25 -11.69
CA THR A 116 -11.62 11.78 -12.80
C THR A 116 -10.13 12.04 -12.56
N GLU A 117 -9.28 11.07 -12.93
CA GLU A 117 -7.81 11.21 -12.89
C GLU A 117 -7.29 12.29 -13.87
N ASP A 118 -8.06 12.68 -14.87
CA ASP A 118 -7.68 13.73 -15.80
C ASP A 118 -7.50 15.10 -15.11
N ASP A 119 -8.09 15.26 -13.92
CA ASP A 119 -7.98 16.46 -13.08
C ASP A 119 -6.83 16.40 -12.08
N ASN A 120 -5.97 15.40 -12.14
CA ASN A 120 -4.75 15.34 -11.33
C ASN A 120 -3.95 16.64 -11.47
N VAL A 121 -3.48 17.18 -10.35
CA VAL A 121 -2.87 18.52 -10.33
C VAL A 121 -1.36 18.43 -10.47
N ILE A 122 -0.81 19.02 -11.52
CA ILE A 122 0.63 19.14 -11.69
C ILE A 122 1.17 20.14 -10.66
N VAL A 123 1.96 19.65 -9.70
CA VAL A 123 2.57 20.47 -8.66
C VAL A 123 3.82 21.18 -9.20
N ARG A 124 4.66 20.47 -9.97
CA ARG A 124 5.88 20.99 -10.60
C ARG A 124 6.38 20.11 -11.72
N LYS A 125 7.15 20.70 -12.64
CA LYS A 125 7.90 20.01 -13.70
C LYS A 125 9.38 20.24 -13.49
N VAL A 126 10.19 19.23 -13.75
CA VAL A 126 11.65 19.23 -13.54
C VAL A 126 12.35 18.60 -14.72
N GLY A 127 13.45 19.22 -15.16
CA GLY A 127 14.26 18.81 -16.31
C GLY A 127 13.71 19.31 -17.65
N ASP A 128 14.62 19.46 -18.59
CA ASP A 128 14.29 19.85 -19.95
C ASP A 128 13.95 18.60 -20.79
N LEU A 129 12.94 18.71 -21.64
CA LEU A 129 12.57 17.61 -22.53
C LEU A 129 13.67 17.39 -23.57
N PRO A 130 14.03 16.15 -23.90
CA PRO A 130 15.03 15.88 -24.90
C PRO A 130 14.53 16.32 -26.29
N GLU A 131 15.40 16.99 -27.04
CA GLU A 131 15.17 17.33 -28.45
C GLU A 131 16.00 16.37 -29.31
N PHE A 132 15.34 15.69 -30.25
CA PHE A 132 15.97 14.79 -31.21
C PHE A 132 15.89 15.39 -32.61
N ASP A 133 16.93 15.23 -33.41
CA ASP A 133 16.97 15.55 -34.85
C ASP A 133 16.52 14.36 -35.72
N PHE A 134 15.99 13.33 -35.07
CA PHE A 134 15.42 12.10 -35.67
C PHE A 134 14.08 11.77 -35.04
N GLU A 135 13.33 10.86 -35.63
CA GLU A 135 12.07 10.36 -35.09
C GLU A 135 12.36 9.44 -33.88
N ALA A 136 11.87 9.86 -32.70
CA ALA A 136 12.06 9.10 -31.48
C ALA A 136 11.27 7.78 -31.50
N LEU A 137 11.96 6.69 -31.27
CA LEU A 137 11.37 5.36 -31.12
C LEU A 137 10.80 5.20 -29.71
N ASN A 138 9.79 4.35 -29.59
CA ASN A 138 9.31 3.90 -28.28
C ASN A 138 10.20 2.79 -27.71
N HIS A 139 10.03 2.50 -26.43
CA HIS A 139 10.86 1.48 -25.73
C HIS A 139 10.73 0.05 -26.29
N VAL A 140 9.59 -0.27 -26.94
CA VAL A 140 9.38 -1.62 -27.52
C VAL A 140 10.32 -1.80 -28.72
N ASP A 141 10.35 -0.83 -29.64
CA ASP A 141 11.21 -0.86 -30.81
C ASP A 141 12.70 -0.78 -30.42
N LEU A 142 13.02 0.00 -29.39
CA LEU A 142 14.39 0.10 -28.87
C LEU A 142 14.87 -1.22 -28.25
N ILE A 143 14.03 -1.88 -27.43
CA ILE A 143 14.36 -3.20 -26.85
C ILE A 143 14.64 -4.24 -27.94
N GLU A 144 13.88 -4.21 -29.04
CA GLU A 144 14.13 -5.10 -30.19
C GLU A 144 15.46 -4.77 -30.86
N LYS A 145 15.72 -3.47 -31.14
CA LYS A 145 16.97 -3.02 -31.79
C LYS A 145 18.24 -3.40 -31.01
N ILE A 146 18.21 -3.29 -29.70
CA ILE A 146 19.36 -3.66 -28.85
C ILE A 146 19.37 -5.13 -28.44
N ASP A 147 18.44 -5.95 -28.88
CA ASP A 147 18.25 -7.35 -28.48
C ASP A 147 18.20 -7.52 -26.95
N GLY A 148 17.49 -6.57 -26.29
CA GLY A 148 17.52 -6.39 -24.82
C GLY A 148 16.56 -7.30 -24.05
N ALA A 149 15.51 -7.81 -24.70
CA ALA A 149 14.57 -8.74 -24.09
C ALA A 149 14.08 -9.79 -25.10
N ASP A 150 13.54 -10.90 -24.58
CA ASP A 150 12.86 -11.93 -25.36
C ASP A 150 11.45 -12.13 -24.78
N LEU A 151 10.48 -11.54 -25.46
CA LEU A 151 9.08 -11.56 -25.06
C LEU A 151 8.34 -12.77 -25.65
N GLU A 152 8.74 -13.21 -26.86
CA GLU A 152 8.08 -14.30 -27.57
C GLU A 152 8.33 -15.64 -26.86
N THR A 153 9.59 -15.94 -26.55
CA THR A 153 9.95 -17.14 -25.79
C THR A 153 9.31 -17.12 -24.40
N ALA A 154 9.35 -15.98 -23.72
CA ALA A 154 8.71 -15.84 -22.39
C ALA A 154 7.20 -16.09 -22.46
N ALA A 155 6.53 -15.57 -23.50
CA ALA A 155 5.09 -15.77 -23.68
C ALA A 155 4.76 -17.26 -23.91
N SER A 156 5.60 -18.00 -24.60
CA SER A 156 5.40 -19.44 -24.84
C SER A 156 5.57 -20.29 -23.57
N ILE A 157 6.34 -19.79 -22.57
CA ILE A 157 6.68 -20.53 -21.33
C ILE A 157 5.75 -20.13 -20.18
N ALA A 158 5.52 -18.83 -20.00
CA ALA A 158 4.84 -18.30 -18.82
C ALA A 158 3.54 -17.53 -19.14
N GLY A 159 3.30 -17.24 -20.43
CA GLY A 159 2.18 -16.42 -20.88
C GLY A 159 2.61 -15.01 -21.29
N ALA A 160 1.64 -14.23 -21.80
CA ALA A 160 1.87 -12.85 -22.18
C ALA A 160 2.31 -12.00 -20.98
N ARG A 161 3.02 -10.89 -21.23
CA ARG A 161 3.54 -9.96 -20.22
C ARG A 161 4.55 -10.58 -19.24
N PHE A 162 5.21 -11.67 -19.61
CA PHE A 162 6.47 -12.13 -19.04
C PHE A 162 7.60 -11.84 -20.02
N TYR A 163 8.84 -11.85 -19.57
CA TYR A 163 10.00 -11.45 -20.36
C TYR A 163 11.27 -12.15 -19.88
N TYR A 164 12.24 -12.26 -20.77
CA TYR A 164 13.65 -12.46 -20.42
C TYR A 164 14.38 -11.16 -20.67
N LEU A 165 15.09 -10.64 -19.66
CA LEU A 165 16.07 -9.58 -19.88
C LEU A 165 17.36 -10.20 -20.39
N LYS A 166 17.96 -9.58 -21.40
CA LYS A 166 19.17 -10.08 -22.02
C LYS A 166 20.26 -9.01 -22.05
N ARG A 167 21.53 -9.46 -22.08
CA ARG A 167 22.69 -8.61 -22.33
C ARG A 167 22.72 -7.36 -21.43
N ASP A 168 22.93 -6.20 -22.03
CA ASP A 168 23.10 -4.93 -21.33
C ASP A 168 21.85 -4.46 -20.59
N ILE A 169 20.66 -4.88 -21.02
CA ILE A 169 19.42 -4.55 -20.29
C ILE A 169 19.35 -5.27 -18.95
N LEU A 170 19.83 -6.50 -18.84
CA LEU A 170 19.99 -7.16 -17.54
C LEU A 170 20.98 -6.38 -16.65
N HIS A 171 22.10 -5.92 -17.21
CA HIS A 171 23.06 -5.12 -16.46
C HIS A 171 22.49 -3.76 -16.06
N LEU A 172 21.70 -3.10 -16.92
CA LEU A 172 21.01 -1.84 -16.60
C LEU A 172 20.01 -2.03 -15.45
N ASN A 173 19.26 -3.14 -15.45
CA ASN A 173 18.36 -3.51 -14.35
C ASN A 173 19.12 -3.61 -13.01
N LEU A 174 20.22 -4.36 -12.99
CA LEU A 174 21.06 -4.51 -11.79
C LEU A 174 21.73 -3.21 -11.37
N ALA A 175 22.14 -2.39 -12.34
CA ALA A 175 22.73 -1.07 -12.08
C ALA A 175 21.73 -0.12 -11.41
N LEU A 176 20.46 -0.10 -11.87
CA LEU A 176 19.38 0.67 -11.26
C LEU A 176 19.13 0.26 -9.81
N ILE A 177 19.09 -1.06 -9.55
CA ILE A 177 18.92 -1.60 -8.21
C ILE A 177 20.06 -1.14 -7.28
N GLN A 178 21.31 -1.32 -7.70
CA GLN A 178 22.47 -0.95 -6.89
C GLN A 178 22.53 0.56 -6.65
N PHE A 179 22.30 1.35 -7.69
CA PHE A 179 22.26 2.81 -7.61
C PHE A 179 21.19 3.28 -6.60
N ALA A 180 19.95 2.82 -6.73
CA ALA A 180 18.88 3.23 -5.84
C ALA A 180 19.13 2.82 -4.39
N LEU A 181 19.63 1.61 -4.13
CA LEU A 181 19.99 1.18 -2.78
C LEU A 181 21.08 2.07 -2.20
N SER A 182 22.14 2.41 -2.97
CA SER A 182 23.22 3.27 -2.49
C SER A 182 22.74 4.69 -2.16
N GLU A 183 21.81 5.25 -2.94
CA GLU A 183 21.20 6.55 -2.67
C GLU A 183 20.36 6.53 -1.39
N LEU A 184 19.57 5.49 -1.21
CA LEU A 184 18.72 5.34 -0.03
C LEU A 184 19.54 5.10 1.25
N GLU A 185 20.60 4.31 1.20
CA GLU A 185 21.53 4.12 2.32
C GLU A 185 22.20 5.46 2.72
N ALA A 186 22.60 6.28 1.74
CA ALA A 186 23.17 7.60 1.99
C ALA A 186 22.16 8.55 2.68
N GLU A 187 20.86 8.37 2.44
CA GLU A 187 19.76 9.08 3.10
C GLU A 187 19.33 8.47 4.43
N GLY A 188 20.03 7.44 4.92
CA GLY A 188 19.81 6.81 6.22
C GLY A 188 18.71 5.76 6.24
N TYR A 189 18.34 5.22 5.09
CA TYR A 189 17.43 4.06 5.04
C TYR A 189 18.18 2.76 5.33
N ILE A 190 17.51 1.83 5.98
CA ILE A 190 18.02 0.48 6.22
C ILE A 190 17.61 -0.41 5.04
N PRO A 191 18.57 -0.87 4.19
CA PRO A 191 18.27 -1.73 3.06
C PRO A 191 17.96 -3.14 3.52
N MET A 192 16.97 -3.77 2.85
CA MET A 192 16.62 -5.17 3.10
C MET A 192 16.07 -5.84 1.85
N GLN A 193 16.07 -7.15 1.88
CA GLN A 193 15.31 -7.99 0.97
C GLN A 193 14.22 -8.68 1.77
N THR A 194 12.97 -8.49 1.36
CA THR A 194 11.82 -9.02 2.06
C THR A 194 11.42 -10.41 1.52
N PRO A 195 10.63 -11.21 2.28
CA PRO A 195 9.94 -12.35 1.70
C PRO A 195 9.05 -11.94 0.52
N PHE A 196 8.96 -12.78 -0.50
CA PHE A 196 8.07 -12.55 -1.66
C PHE A 196 6.68 -13.15 -1.46
N PHE A 197 6.42 -13.68 -0.29
CA PHE A 197 5.18 -14.32 0.08
C PHE A 197 4.63 -13.70 1.38
N VAL A 198 3.32 -13.60 1.45
CA VAL A 198 2.60 -13.21 2.67
C VAL A 198 1.44 -14.17 2.92
N LYS A 199 1.12 -14.40 4.20
CA LYS A 199 -0.09 -15.14 4.59
C LYS A 199 -1.33 -14.33 4.23
N SER A 200 -2.49 -15.02 4.07
CA SER A 200 -3.76 -14.34 3.77
C SER A 200 -4.13 -13.27 4.78
N GLU A 201 -3.93 -13.52 6.07
CA GLU A 201 -4.19 -12.52 7.12
C GLU A 201 -3.33 -11.26 6.96
N VAL A 202 -2.05 -11.41 6.58
CA VAL A 202 -1.14 -10.28 6.36
C VAL A 202 -1.52 -9.54 5.08
N ALA A 203 -1.86 -10.27 4.00
CA ALA A 203 -2.35 -9.67 2.77
C ALA A 203 -3.61 -8.82 3.02
N ALA A 204 -4.56 -9.32 3.82
CA ALA A 204 -5.77 -8.59 4.20
C ALA A 204 -5.47 -7.32 5.04
N GLU A 205 -4.44 -7.35 5.90
CA GLU A 205 -4.06 -6.20 6.71
C GLU A 205 -3.31 -5.12 5.92
N THR A 206 -2.52 -5.50 4.92
CA THR A 206 -1.56 -4.62 4.23
C THR A 206 -1.94 -4.26 2.80
N SER A 207 -2.87 -4.99 2.18
CA SER A 207 -3.41 -4.68 0.85
C SER A 207 -4.74 -3.95 0.93
N GLU A 208 -5.22 -3.49 -0.21
CA GLU A 208 -6.55 -2.95 -0.36
C GLU A 208 -7.60 -4.05 -0.32
N LEU A 209 -8.72 -3.75 0.33
CA LEU A 209 -9.80 -4.70 0.52
C LEU A 209 -10.59 -4.92 -0.78
N GLY A 210 -10.87 -6.18 -1.04
CA GLY A 210 -11.61 -6.61 -2.21
C GLY A 210 -10.75 -6.83 -3.45
N GLU A 211 -9.60 -6.19 -3.55
CA GLU A 211 -8.74 -6.29 -4.73
C GLU A 211 -7.63 -7.34 -4.60
N PHE A 212 -7.24 -7.73 -3.37
CA PHE A 212 -6.08 -8.60 -3.23
C PHE A 212 -6.30 -10.00 -3.81
N GLU A 213 -7.51 -10.55 -3.75
CA GLU A 213 -7.82 -11.86 -4.34
C GLU A 213 -7.84 -11.83 -5.87
N GLU A 214 -8.20 -10.66 -6.45
CA GLU A 214 -8.21 -10.46 -7.89
C GLU A 214 -6.84 -10.10 -8.43
N THR A 215 -6.04 -9.36 -7.65
CA THR A 215 -4.74 -8.80 -8.08
C THR A 215 -3.54 -9.65 -7.71
N LEU A 216 -3.58 -10.40 -6.60
CA LEU A 216 -2.48 -11.22 -6.12
C LEU A 216 -2.54 -12.67 -6.63
N TYR A 217 -1.37 -13.25 -6.89
CA TYR A 217 -1.24 -14.67 -7.15
C TYR A 217 -1.30 -15.46 -5.84
N LYS A 218 -2.24 -16.39 -5.74
CA LYS A 218 -2.35 -17.33 -4.62
C LYS A 218 -1.56 -18.60 -4.92
N VAL A 219 -0.85 -19.12 -3.93
CA VAL A 219 -0.22 -20.43 -4.01
C VAL A 219 -1.28 -21.50 -3.75
N GLU A 220 -1.39 -22.46 -4.68
CA GLU A 220 -2.38 -23.53 -4.57
C GLU A 220 -2.12 -24.43 -3.35
N ASN A 221 -3.15 -24.73 -2.58
CA ASN A 221 -3.11 -25.56 -1.36
C ASN A 221 -2.26 -24.97 -0.20
N GLU A 222 -1.83 -23.73 -0.29
CA GLU A 222 -1.09 -23.02 0.75
C GLU A 222 -1.85 -21.77 1.19
N ASP A 223 -1.64 -21.36 2.46
CA ASP A 223 -2.13 -20.06 2.95
C ASP A 223 -1.12 -18.96 2.64
N LEU A 224 -0.75 -18.82 1.36
CA LEU A 224 0.25 -17.88 0.88
C LEU A 224 -0.17 -17.17 -0.40
N TYR A 225 0.20 -15.91 -0.50
CA TYR A 225 0.09 -15.09 -1.70
C TYR A 225 1.46 -14.51 -2.06
N LEU A 226 1.73 -14.38 -3.36
CA LEU A 226 2.87 -13.61 -3.86
C LEU A 226 2.60 -12.12 -3.67
N ILE A 227 3.59 -11.37 -3.21
CA ILE A 227 3.46 -9.92 -2.98
C ILE A 227 3.33 -9.13 -4.28
N ALA A 228 2.51 -8.08 -4.28
CA ALA A 228 2.45 -7.10 -5.36
C ALA A 228 3.47 -5.96 -5.19
N THR A 229 4.02 -5.82 -3.99
CA THR A 229 4.96 -4.77 -3.58
C THR A 229 5.59 -5.13 -2.24
N ALA A 230 6.83 -4.71 -2.01
CA ALA A 230 7.47 -4.83 -0.70
C ALA A 230 6.76 -4.01 0.39
N GLU A 231 5.92 -3.03 0.03
CA GLU A 231 5.06 -2.33 0.98
C GLU A 231 4.30 -3.29 1.89
N GLN A 232 3.77 -4.39 1.34
CA GLN A 232 2.99 -5.37 2.10
C GLN A 232 3.80 -6.02 3.24
N THR A 233 5.03 -6.40 2.94
CA THR A 233 5.92 -7.02 3.92
C THR A 233 6.53 -6.01 4.89
N LEU A 234 6.82 -4.79 4.41
CA LEU A 234 7.34 -3.70 5.24
C LEU A 234 6.29 -3.19 6.22
N ALA A 235 5.04 -3.00 5.79
CA ALA A 235 3.93 -2.60 6.66
C ALA A 235 3.70 -3.61 7.80
N ALA A 236 3.96 -4.90 7.54
CA ALA A 236 3.83 -5.97 8.52
C ALA A 236 5.10 -6.22 9.36
N LEU A 237 6.22 -5.52 9.08
CA LEU A 237 7.51 -5.78 9.72
C LEU A 237 7.45 -5.69 11.25
N HIS A 238 6.70 -4.72 11.76
CA HIS A 238 6.49 -4.47 13.19
C HIS A 238 5.06 -4.80 13.65
N ARG A 239 4.44 -5.81 13.02
CA ARG A 239 3.09 -6.26 13.37
C ARG A 239 3.01 -6.67 14.82
N ASP A 240 1.96 -6.20 15.54
CA ASP A 240 1.71 -6.41 16.96
C ASP A 240 2.79 -5.86 17.92
N GLU A 241 3.73 -5.04 17.42
CA GLU A 241 4.83 -4.48 18.21
C GLU A 241 4.52 -3.07 18.76
N ILE A 242 5.26 -2.71 19.81
CA ILE A 242 5.34 -1.36 20.36
C ILE A 242 6.77 -0.86 20.15
N ILE A 243 6.94 0.10 19.25
CA ILE A 243 8.22 0.72 18.93
C ILE A 243 8.52 1.80 19.96
N ASN A 244 9.78 1.90 20.43
CA ASN A 244 10.19 2.96 21.32
C ASN A 244 10.15 4.32 20.59
N PRO A 245 9.57 5.39 21.16
CA PRO A 245 9.56 6.71 20.55
C PRO A 245 10.95 7.25 20.16
N GLU A 246 11.99 6.85 20.89
CA GLU A 246 13.38 7.26 20.64
C GLU A 246 13.98 6.65 19.36
N ASP A 247 13.36 5.56 18.84
CA ASP A 247 13.79 4.89 17.62
C ASP A 247 13.15 5.48 16.36
N LEU A 248 12.11 6.31 16.50
CA LEU A 248 11.42 6.93 15.36
C LEU A 248 12.17 8.18 14.83
N PRO A 249 12.09 8.43 13.53
CA PRO A 249 11.46 7.63 12.49
C PRO A 249 12.31 6.43 12.08
N LEU A 250 11.66 5.27 11.84
CA LEU A 250 12.32 4.10 11.25
C LEU A 250 12.15 4.15 9.73
N ARG A 251 13.26 4.21 9.00
CA ARG A 251 13.27 4.29 7.53
C ARG A 251 13.87 3.01 6.95
N TYR A 252 13.07 2.30 6.17
CA TYR A 252 13.47 1.07 5.49
C TYR A 252 13.39 1.24 3.98
N CYS A 253 14.28 0.58 3.25
CA CYS A 253 14.12 0.39 1.82
C CYS A 253 14.23 -1.09 1.49
N ALA A 254 13.35 -1.59 0.64
CA ALA A 254 13.33 -3.00 0.33
C ALA A 254 13.33 -3.28 -1.18
N LEU A 255 14.28 -4.13 -1.58
CA LEU A 255 14.27 -4.77 -2.89
C LEU A 255 13.32 -5.96 -2.86
N SER A 256 12.41 -6.01 -3.81
CA SER A 256 11.57 -7.19 -4.05
C SER A 256 11.26 -7.40 -5.52
N THR A 257 11.11 -8.66 -5.90
CA THR A 257 10.31 -9.02 -7.06
C THR A 257 8.84 -8.89 -6.69
N CYS A 258 8.06 -8.21 -7.52
CA CYS A 258 6.63 -7.95 -7.35
C CYS A 258 5.84 -8.76 -8.38
N PHE A 259 4.67 -9.27 -8.00
CA PHE A 259 3.82 -10.11 -8.85
C PHE A 259 2.41 -9.56 -8.90
N ARG A 260 1.94 -9.19 -10.08
CA ARG A 260 0.59 -8.65 -10.26
C ARG A 260 -0.15 -9.39 -11.36
N LYS A 261 -1.39 -9.73 -11.19
CA LYS A 261 -2.25 -10.31 -12.23
C LYS A 261 -2.65 -9.31 -13.31
N GLU A 262 -2.42 -8.02 -13.10
CA GLU A 262 -2.78 -6.93 -14.02
C GLU A 262 -4.26 -7.02 -14.51
N ALA A 263 -5.15 -7.45 -13.63
CA ALA A 263 -6.57 -7.53 -13.89
C ALA A 263 -7.12 -6.14 -14.25
N GLY A 264 -8.00 -6.06 -15.25
CA GLY A 264 -8.62 -4.81 -15.67
C GLY A 264 -7.77 -3.89 -16.58
N SER A 265 -6.49 -4.19 -16.80
CA SER A 265 -5.58 -3.37 -17.63
C SER A 265 -5.64 -3.69 -19.14
N HIS A 266 -6.81 -4.06 -19.66
CA HIS A 266 -6.97 -4.45 -21.07
C HIS A 266 -6.68 -3.26 -22.01
N GLY A 267 -5.77 -3.47 -22.98
CA GLY A 267 -5.46 -2.49 -24.02
C GLY A 267 -4.44 -1.40 -23.64
N LYS A 268 -4.06 -1.26 -22.38
CA LYS A 268 -3.02 -0.31 -21.95
C LYS A 268 -1.68 -1.03 -21.80
N ASP A 269 -0.64 -0.54 -22.49
CA ASP A 269 0.76 -0.99 -22.31
C ASP A 269 0.96 -2.51 -22.39
N THR A 270 0.32 -3.15 -23.35
CA THR A 270 0.35 -4.62 -23.51
C THR A 270 1.64 -5.12 -24.14
N LEU A 271 2.42 -4.22 -24.73
CA LEU A 271 3.67 -4.51 -25.42
C LEU A 271 4.88 -4.10 -24.56
N GLY A 272 6.03 -4.75 -24.81
CA GLY A 272 7.27 -4.44 -24.12
C GLY A 272 7.28 -4.91 -22.65
N ILE A 273 8.05 -4.19 -21.81
CA ILE A 273 8.28 -4.53 -20.41
C ILE A 273 7.72 -3.50 -19.43
N PHE A 274 6.96 -2.49 -19.90
CA PHE A 274 6.45 -1.41 -19.04
C PHE A 274 5.38 -1.89 -18.05
N ARG A 275 4.50 -2.81 -18.47
CA ARG A 275 3.42 -3.37 -17.64
C ARG A 275 3.41 -4.90 -17.74
N VAL A 276 3.98 -5.53 -16.74
CA VAL A 276 4.30 -6.95 -16.71
C VAL A 276 3.80 -7.62 -15.42
N HIS A 277 3.64 -8.94 -15.44
CA HIS A 277 3.16 -9.72 -14.29
C HIS A 277 4.22 -9.90 -13.21
N GLN A 278 5.48 -9.80 -13.58
CA GLN A 278 6.64 -9.92 -12.69
C GLN A 278 7.58 -8.75 -12.97
N PHE A 279 7.97 -8.00 -11.95
CA PHE A 279 8.87 -6.85 -12.05
C PHE A 279 9.63 -6.63 -10.75
N GLU A 280 10.71 -5.87 -10.81
CA GLU A 280 11.53 -5.55 -9.64
C GLU A 280 11.29 -4.12 -9.19
N LYS A 281 11.22 -3.95 -7.87
CA LYS A 281 10.95 -2.65 -7.26
C LYS A 281 11.78 -2.47 -5.99
N ILE A 282 12.28 -1.26 -5.80
CA ILE A 282 12.79 -0.79 -4.52
C ILE A 282 11.74 0.14 -3.92
N GLU A 283 11.24 -0.25 -2.76
CA GLU A 283 10.23 0.47 -1.99
C GLU A 283 10.86 1.13 -0.80
N GLN A 284 10.51 2.39 -0.56
CA GLN A 284 10.77 3.13 0.67
C GLN A 284 9.59 2.97 1.61
N PHE A 285 9.84 2.76 2.90
CA PHE A 285 8.80 2.65 3.91
C PHE A 285 9.24 3.30 5.22
N ILE A 286 8.38 4.13 5.82
CA ILE A 286 8.68 4.85 7.04
C ILE A 286 7.60 4.57 8.09
N PHE A 287 8.06 4.24 9.30
CA PHE A 287 7.25 4.32 10.51
C PHE A 287 7.60 5.63 11.21
N SER A 288 6.59 6.48 11.42
CA SER A 288 6.76 7.84 11.93
C SER A 288 5.81 8.13 13.09
N SER A 289 6.17 9.09 13.93
CA SER A 289 5.19 9.70 14.82
C SER A 289 4.16 10.50 14.01
N PRO A 290 2.94 10.70 14.54
CA PRO A 290 1.93 11.53 13.87
C PRO A 290 2.41 12.95 13.59
N GLU A 291 3.21 13.53 14.51
CA GLU A 291 3.73 14.90 14.44
C GLU A 291 4.71 15.09 13.28
N GLU A 292 5.55 14.08 13.00
CA GLU A 292 6.57 14.13 11.95
C GLU A 292 6.08 13.59 10.61
N SER A 293 4.89 13.04 10.55
CA SER A 293 4.35 12.34 9.38
C SER A 293 4.35 13.19 8.10
N LYS A 294 4.00 14.49 8.19
CA LYS A 294 4.01 15.40 7.02
C LYS A 294 5.44 15.71 6.56
N ASN A 295 6.37 15.87 7.49
CA ASN A 295 7.79 16.11 7.19
C ASN A 295 8.41 14.88 6.51
N GLU A 296 8.13 13.68 7.04
CA GLU A 296 8.61 12.44 6.46
C GLU A 296 8.01 12.15 5.08
N HIS A 297 6.78 12.56 4.82
CA HIS A 297 6.16 12.44 3.49
C HIS A 297 6.87 13.33 2.46
N ASN A 298 7.16 14.58 2.82
CA ASN A 298 7.94 15.46 1.97
C ASN A 298 9.34 14.90 1.70
N ARG A 299 10.00 14.35 2.73
CA ARG A 299 11.32 13.71 2.59
C ARG A 299 11.28 12.51 1.64
N LEU A 300 10.28 11.63 1.73
CA LEU A 300 10.10 10.52 0.79
C LEU A 300 10.10 11.00 -0.66
N LEU A 301 9.31 12.05 -0.92
CA LEU A 301 9.21 12.63 -2.25
C LEU A 301 10.52 13.27 -2.71
N GLU A 302 11.20 14.01 -1.85
CA GLU A 302 12.50 14.66 -2.14
C GLU A 302 13.58 13.63 -2.47
N VAL A 303 13.65 12.52 -1.72
CA VAL A 303 14.59 11.43 -1.96
C VAL A 303 14.31 10.77 -3.32
N THR A 304 13.05 10.50 -3.62
CA THR A 304 12.64 9.98 -4.93
C THR A 304 13.04 10.93 -6.05
N GLU A 305 12.73 12.23 -5.93
CA GLU A 305 13.10 13.22 -6.94
C GLU A 305 14.63 13.30 -7.14
N SER A 306 15.42 13.18 -6.07
CA SER A 306 16.88 13.15 -6.14
C SER A 306 17.38 12.00 -7.04
N ILE A 307 16.78 10.81 -6.93
CA ILE A 307 17.10 9.65 -7.77
C ILE A 307 16.85 9.97 -9.25
N TYR A 308 15.65 10.48 -9.60
CA TYR A 308 15.30 10.78 -10.98
C TYR A 308 16.06 11.98 -11.55
N LYS A 309 16.39 12.99 -10.73
CA LYS A 309 17.29 14.10 -11.11
C LYS A 309 18.69 13.59 -11.47
N LYS A 310 19.27 12.70 -10.65
CA LYS A 310 20.57 12.09 -10.91
C LYS A 310 20.57 11.21 -12.15
N LEU A 311 19.44 10.53 -12.44
CA LEU A 311 19.26 9.79 -13.68
C LEU A 311 19.11 10.71 -14.91
N GLY A 312 18.93 12.02 -14.72
CA GLY A 312 18.75 12.99 -15.80
C GLY A 312 17.45 12.81 -16.59
N LEU A 313 16.42 12.25 -15.97
CA LEU A 313 15.12 12.03 -16.59
C LEU A 313 14.19 13.22 -16.32
N PRO A 314 13.56 13.82 -17.33
CA PRO A 314 12.53 14.84 -17.12
C PRO A 314 11.28 14.22 -16.50
N TYR A 315 10.71 14.88 -15.50
CA TYR A 315 9.52 14.39 -14.81
C TYR A 315 8.62 15.54 -14.32
N GLN A 316 7.41 15.19 -13.94
CA GLN A 316 6.50 16.05 -13.19
C GLN A 316 6.04 15.36 -11.92
N ILE A 317 5.73 16.16 -10.89
CA ILE A 317 5.06 15.71 -9.68
C ILE A 317 3.60 16.07 -9.78
N VAL A 318 2.76 15.11 -9.50
CA VAL A 318 1.30 15.21 -9.63
C VAL A 318 0.65 14.90 -8.31
N ALA A 319 -0.23 15.79 -7.83
CA ALA A 319 -1.09 15.51 -6.70
C ALA A 319 -2.33 14.73 -7.19
N ILE A 320 -2.57 13.58 -6.61
CA ILE A 320 -3.61 12.66 -7.05
C ILE A 320 -4.97 13.09 -6.48
N VAL A 321 -5.98 13.12 -7.34
CA VAL A 321 -7.36 13.48 -6.97
C VAL A 321 -8.00 12.44 -6.04
N SER A 322 -8.98 12.89 -5.31
CA SER A 322 -9.63 12.12 -4.24
C SER A 322 -10.27 10.80 -4.68
N SER A 323 -10.80 10.72 -5.91
CA SER A 323 -11.41 9.49 -6.45
C SER A 323 -10.38 8.41 -6.81
N ALA A 324 -9.14 8.81 -7.10
CA ALA A 324 -8.05 7.91 -7.51
C ALA A 324 -7.12 7.52 -6.34
N LEU A 325 -7.40 8.01 -5.13
CA LEU A 325 -6.66 7.60 -3.95
C LEU A 325 -6.98 6.15 -3.56
N ASN A 326 -5.95 5.40 -3.28
CA ASN A 326 -6.03 4.09 -2.64
C ASN A 326 -6.75 4.17 -1.29
N ASP A 327 -7.37 3.08 -0.82
CA ASP A 327 -8.13 3.05 0.42
C ASP A 327 -7.30 3.41 1.66
N ASN A 328 -6.03 3.06 1.67
CA ASN A 328 -5.12 3.37 2.77
C ASN A 328 -4.54 4.79 2.74
N ALA A 329 -4.60 5.47 1.59
CA ALA A 329 -3.99 6.79 1.40
C ALA A 329 -4.81 7.92 2.04
N ALA A 330 -4.16 8.76 2.84
CA ALA A 330 -4.70 10.06 3.23
C ALA A 330 -4.37 11.12 2.17
N ILE A 331 -3.16 11.07 1.60
CA ILE A 331 -2.67 11.91 0.51
C ILE A 331 -1.65 11.13 -0.31
N LYS A 332 -1.60 11.40 -1.62
CA LYS A 332 -0.71 10.72 -2.56
C LYS A 332 -0.19 11.70 -3.61
N TYR A 333 1.11 11.58 -3.90
CA TYR A 333 1.77 12.21 -5.04
C TYR A 333 2.36 11.14 -5.94
N ASP A 334 2.27 11.35 -7.26
CA ASP A 334 2.96 10.50 -8.22
C ASP A 334 4.08 11.29 -8.90
N LEU A 335 5.19 10.61 -9.19
CA LEU A 335 6.20 11.09 -10.11
C LEU A 335 5.97 10.44 -11.45
N GLU A 336 5.69 11.28 -12.44
CA GLU A 336 5.50 10.87 -13.82
C GLU A 336 6.68 11.35 -14.65
N ALA A 337 7.38 10.44 -15.33
CA ALA A 337 8.50 10.79 -16.20
C ALA A 337 8.06 10.94 -17.65
N TRP A 338 8.81 11.72 -18.42
CA TRP A 338 8.54 11.96 -19.83
C TRP A 338 8.96 10.78 -20.71
N PHE A 339 8.10 10.39 -21.64
CA PHE A 339 8.33 9.35 -22.64
C PHE A 339 8.28 9.96 -24.04
N PRO A 340 9.45 10.18 -24.68
CA PRO A 340 9.54 10.81 -26.00
C PRO A 340 8.78 10.07 -27.11
N GLY A 341 8.78 8.73 -27.11
CA GLY A 341 8.12 7.91 -28.12
C GLY A 341 6.59 8.06 -28.13
N SER A 342 5.99 8.33 -27.00
CA SER A 342 4.55 8.59 -26.86
C SER A 342 4.20 10.07 -26.64
N GLN A 343 5.21 10.93 -26.43
CA GLN A 343 5.07 12.35 -26.12
C GLN A 343 4.14 12.62 -24.94
N THR A 344 4.28 11.80 -23.87
CA THR A 344 3.45 11.90 -22.67
C THR A 344 4.27 11.63 -21.41
N TYR A 345 3.78 12.15 -20.29
CA TYR A 345 4.25 11.76 -18.97
C TYR A 345 3.57 10.46 -18.52
N ARG A 346 4.32 9.58 -17.87
CA ARG A 346 3.81 8.31 -17.37
C ARG A 346 4.30 8.05 -15.96
N GLU A 347 3.42 7.53 -15.11
CA GLU A 347 3.69 7.21 -13.72
C GLU A 347 4.82 6.18 -13.59
N LEU A 348 5.87 6.53 -12.84
CA LEU A 348 6.93 5.63 -12.42
C LEU A 348 6.93 5.39 -10.91
N VAL A 349 6.46 6.35 -10.13
CA VAL A 349 6.49 6.35 -8.67
C VAL A 349 5.16 6.81 -8.11
N SER A 350 4.73 6.16 -7.05
CA SER A 350 3.67 6.61 -6.16
C SER A 350 4.24 6.84 -4.76
N CYS A 351 3.93 7.99 -4.15
CA CYS A 351 4.38 8.42 -2.83
C CYS A 351 3.17 8.72 -1.94
N THR A 352 2.97 7.94 -0.89
CA THR A 352 1.74 7.91 -0.10
C THR A 352 1.99 8.12 1.38
N ASN A 353 1.17 8.97 2.01
CA ASN A 353 1.02 9.01 3.45
C ASN A 353 -0.28 8.29 3.83
N CYS A 354 -0.15 7.22 4.61
CA CYS A 354 -1.28 6.41 5.06
C CYS A 354 -1.83 6.84 6.43
N GLY A 355 -1.21 7.82 7.08
CA GLY A 355 -1.54 8.15 8.45
C GLY A 355 -1.49 6.91 9.35
N ASP A 356 -2.44 6.77 10.24
CA ASP A 356 -2.52 5.62 11.17
C ASP A 356 -3.29 4.40 10.58
N TYR A 357 -3.77 4.50 9.36
CA TYR A 357 -4.71 3.54 8.77
C TYR A 357 -4.14 2.12 8.65
N GLN A 358 -2.91 1.97 8.12
CA GLN A 358 -2.24 0.67 8.01
C GLN A 358 -1.77 0.17 9.38
N ALA A 359 -1.16 1.05 10.19
CA ALA A 359 -0.66 0.70 11.51
C ALA A 359 -1.77 0.19 12.47
N ARG A 360 -3.02 0.65 12.29
CA ARG A 360 -4.18 0.10 13.02
C ARG A 360 -4.52 -1.33 12.62
N LYS A 361 -4.36 -1.68 11.34
CA LYS A 361 -4.58 -3.05 10.86
C LYS A 361 -3.49 -3.99 11.39
N THR A 362 -2.23 -3.57 11.29
CA THR A 362 -1.07 -4.34 11.76
C THR A 362 -0.84 -4.23 13.27
N LYS A 363 -1.61 -3.40 13.98
CA LYS A 363 -1.51 -3.12 15.43
C LYS A 363 -0.12 -2.64 15.85
N THR A 364 0.58 -1.97 14.95
CA THR A 364 1.87 -1.36 15.20
C THR A 364 1.70 -0.06 15.98
N ARG A 365 2.39 0.08 17.09
CA ARG A 365 2.21 1.19 18.02
C ARG A 365 3.56 1.82 18.39
N VAL A 366 3.50 3.03 18.90
CA VAL A 366 4.64 3.72 19.49
C VAL A 366 4.37 3.96 20.98
N GLY A 367 5.35 3.74 21.81
CA GLY A 367 5.25 3.94 23.27
C GLY A 367 6.32 3.17 24.03
N ARG A 368 6.31 3.33 25.34
CA ARG A 368 7.20 2.53 26.20
C ARG A 368 6.45 1.27 26.62
N ALA A 369 7.07 0.11 26.43
CA ALA A 369 6.47 -1.16 26.81
C ALA A 369 6.06 -1.15 28.30
N GLY A 370 4.78 -1.47 28.59
CA GLY A 370 4.22 -1.51 29.93
C GLY A 370 3.76 -0.16 30.52
N SER A 371 3.92 0.97 29.80
CA SER A 371 3.45 2.29 30.29
C SER A 371 1.93 2.46 30.21
N GLY A 372 1.25 1.71 29.35
CA GLY A 372 -0.16 1.92 29.03
C GLY A 372 -0.47 3.08 28.08
N ASP A 373 0.55 3.85 27.68
CA ASP A 373 0.42 5.09 26.88
C ASP A 373 0.71 4.88 25.39
N ALA A 374 0.74 3.63 24.92
CA ALA A 374 1.04 3.32 23.52
C ALA A 374 -0.02 3.90 22.58
N GLN A 375 0.43 4.68 21.60
CA GLN A 375 -0.37 5.29 20.54
C GLN A 375 -0.16 4.55 19.22
N ILE A 376 -1.06 4.73 18.27
CA ILE A 376 -0.88 4.26 16.90
C ILE A 376 0.07 5.23 16.18
N LEU A 377 1.06 4.68 15.49
CA LEU A 377 1.98 5.47 14.67
C LEU A 377 1.43 5.67 13.25
N HIS A 378 2.13 6.48 12.45
CA HIS A 378 1.85 6.68 11.03
C HIS A 378 2.79 5.84 10.16
N THR A 379 2.29 5.40 9.02
CA THR A 379 3.06 4.72 7.98
C THR A 379 3.05 5.51 6.68
N LEU A 380 4.19 5.50 6.01
CA LEU A 380 4.37 6.19 4.73
C LEU A 380 5.16 5.27 3.80
N ASN A 381 4.85 5.31 2.53
CA ASN A 381 5.56 4.52 1.53
C ASN A 381 5.78 5.32 0.24
N SER A 382 6.80 4.95 -0.49
CA SER A 382 7.05 5.45 -1.83
C SER A 382 7.89 4.44 -2.62
N THR A 383 7.55 4.24 -3.87
CA THR A 383 8.49 3.61 -4.79
C THR A 383 9.73 4.50 -4.92
N ALA A 384 10.93 3.92 -4.77
CA ALA A 384 12.16 4.58 -5.17
C ALA A 384 12.42 4.37 -6.67
N ILE A 385 12.42 3.11 -7.10
CA ILE A 385 12.54 2.70 -8.51
C ILE A 385 11.68 1.45 -8.77
N ALA A 386 10.87 1.48 -9.83
CA ALA A 386 10.34 0.32 -10.51
C ALA A 386 11.22 0.10 -11.76
N THR A 387 12.05 -0.94 -11.74
CA THR A 387 13.16 -1.02 -12.68
C THR A 387 12.73 -1.12 -14.13
N GLU A 388 11.72 -1.92 -14.45
CA GLU A 388 11.24 -2.12 -15.82
C GLU A 388 10.68 -0.83 -16.42
N ARG A 389 9.87 -0.09 -15.65
CA ARG A 389 9.35 1.20 -16.08
C ARG A 389 10.45 2.24 -16.26
N THR A 390 11.40 2.28 -15.31
CA THR A 390 12.53 3.21 -15.36
C THR A 390 13.48 2.87 -16.53
N MET A 391 13.73 1.57 -16.81
CA MET A 391 14.48 1.16 -18.01
C MET A 391 13.78 1.63 -19.29
N CYS A 392 12.47 1.45 -19.43
CA CYS A 392 11.72 1.96 -20.58
C CYS A 392 11.90 3.48 -20.76
N CYS A 393 11.84 4.23 -19.65
CA CYS A 393 12.05 5.67 -19.65
C CYS A 393 13.46 6.05 -20.07
N ILE A 394 14.50 5.36 -19.55
CA ILE A 394 15.90 5.57 -19.93
C ILE A 394 16.10 5.28 -21.43
N LEU A 395 15.59 4.15 -21.92
CA LEU A 395 15.72 3.79 -23.34
C LEU A 395 15.19 4.92 -24.24
N GLU A 396 14.00 5.45 -23.96
CA GLU A 396 13.40 6.48 -24.77
C GLU A 396 14.10 7.85 -24.65
N ASN A 397 14.58 8.24 -23.44
CA ASN A 397 15.21 9.55 -23.23
C ASN A 397 16.68 9.58 -23.65
N TYR A 398 17.37 8.45 -23.69
CA TYR A 398 18.80 8.36 -23.97
C TYR A 398 19.12 7.70 -25.32
N GLN A 399 18.10 7.46 -26.16
CA GLN A 399 18.25 6.90 -27.49
C GLN A 399 19.08 7.77 -28.43
N GLN A 400 19.75 7.14 -29.37
CA GLN A 400 20.52 7.79 -30.43
C GLN A 400 19.96 7.44 -31.82
N ALA A 401 20.33 8.20 -32.85
CA ALA A 401 19.79 8.04 -34.21
C ALA A 401 20.00 6.62 -34.81
N ASP A 402 21.04 5.93 -34.39
CA ASP A 402 21.36 4.56 -34.83
C ASP A 402 20.60 3.48 -34.04
N GLY A 403 19.83 3.87 -33.03
CA GLY A 403 19.08 2.96 -32.13
C GLY A 403 19.89 2.45 -30.95
N SER A 404 21.13 2.87 -30.79
CA SER A 404 21.89 2.67 -29.55
C SER A 404 21.35 3.58 -28.43
N VAL A 405 21.70 3.30 -27.19
CA VAL A 405 21.21 4.04 -26.04
C VAL A 405 22.39 4.44 -25.14
N ARG A 406 22.56 5.72 -24.84
CA ARG A 406 23.53 6.18 -23.87
C ARG A 406 23.14 5.72 -22.48
N VAL A 407 24.10 5.30 -21.69
CA VAL A 407 23.88 4.99 -20.27
C VAL A 407 23.90 6.31 -19.47
N PRO A 408 22.91 6.57 -18.61
CA PRO A 408 22.97 7.69 -17.67
C PRO A 408 24.29 7.70 -16.90
N GLU A 409 24.94 8.86 -16.77
CA GLU A 409 26.29 8.98 -16.22
C GLU A 409 26.42 8.32 -14.83
N VAL A 410 25.42 8.49 -13.99
CA VAL A 410 25.38 7.92 -12.63
C VAL A 410 25.34 6.40 -12.60
N LEU A 411 24.90 5.75 -13.69
CA LEU A 411 24.82 4.29 -13.82
C LEU A 411 26.10 3.68 -14.42
N VAL A 412 26.95 4.48 -15.06
CA VAL A 412 28.18 3.98 -15.72
C VAL A 412 29.07 3.16 -14.77
N PRO A 413 29.32 3.58 -13.52
CA PRO A 413 30.09 2.77 -12.57
C PRO A 413 29.46 1.39 -12.29
N PHE A 414 28.13 1.33 -12.20
CA PHE A 414 27.38 0.10 -11.95
C PHE A 414 27.23 -0.78 -13.20
N MET A 415 27.48 -0.23 -14.38
CA MET A 415 27.51 -0.92 -15.68
C MET A 415 28.92 -1.38 -16.09
N GLY A 416 29.87 -1.43 -15.15
CA GLY A 416 31.25 -1.82 -15.42
C GLY A 416 32.00 -0.84 -16.33
N GLY A 417 31.62 0.44 -16.32
CA GLY A 417 32.21 1.50 -17.16
C GLY A 417 31.59 1.63 -18.56
N LYS A 418 30.56 0.86 -18.87
CA LYS A 418 29.86 0.97 -20.15
C LYS A 418 29.08 2.27 -20.25
N THR A 419 29.27 3.03 -21.33
CA THR A 419 28.64 4.34 -21.58
C THR A 419 27.54 4.28 -22.63
N VAL A 420 27.50 3.22 -23.44
CA VAL A 420 26.52 3.02 -24.53
C VAL A 420 26.07 1.56 -24.56
N ILE A 421 24.80 1.35 -24.74
CA ILE A 421 24.18 0.06 -25.09
C ILE A 421 24.01 0.07 -26.61
N GLU A 422 24.76 -0.78 -27.28
CA GLU A 422 24.83 -0.80 -28.75
C GLU A 422 23.57 -1.42 -29.37
N ALA A 423 23.15 -0.89 -30.51
CA ALA A 423 22.16 -1.53 -31.35
C ALA A 423 22.75 -2.81 -31.97
N LYS A 424 21.92 -3.80 -32.18
CA LYS A 424 22.31 -5.03 -32.89
C LYS A 424 22.44 -4.74 -34.38
N GLU A 425 23.53 -5.18 -34.97
CA GLU A 425 23.76 -5.14 -36.43
C GLU A 425 22.70 -5.95 -37.23
#